data_aadbf5657fd7bd562fa5872a0d1d0407
#
_entry.id   aadbf5657fd7bd562fa5872a0d1d0407
#
_cell.length_a   1.000
_cell.length_b   1.000
_cell.length_c   1.000
_cell.angle_alpha   90.00
_cell.angle_beta   90.00
_cell.angle_gamma   90.00
#
_symmetry.space_group_name_H-M   'P 1'
#
loop_
_entity.id
_entity.type
_entity.pdbx_description
1 polymer ?
#
loop_
_entity_poly.entity_id
_entity_poly.type
_entity_poly.pdbx_seq_one_letter_code
_entity_poly.pdbx_strand_id
1 'polypeptide(L)' 'KRTVIGAALRAGLLIALVFIAAGALLILLLQLIWNH' A
#
# COMPACT_ATOMS: atom_id res chain seq x y z
N LYS A 1 3.70 12.34 23.42
CA LYS A 1 3.01 13.53 22.98
C LYS A 1 2.33 13.27 21.65
N ARG A 2 1.25 13.96 21.41
CA ARG A 2 0.36 13.65 20.30
C ARG A 2 1.04 13.83 18.94
N THR A 3 1.90 14.81 18.82
CA THR A 3 2.56 15.09 17.56
C THR A 3 3.43 13.92 17.10
N VAL A 4 4.12 13.27 18.02
CA VAL A 4 5.00 12.15 17.65
C VAL A 4 4.17 10.92 17.27
N ILE A 5 3.11 10.65 18.03
CA ILE A 5 2.26 9.50 17.75
C ILE A 5 1.52 9.70 16.42
N GLY A 6 1.07 10.91 16.15
CA GLY A 6 0.39 11.19 14.89
C GLY A 6 1.30 11.04 13.70
N ALA A 7 2.56 11.48 13.82
CA ALA A 7 3.52 11.35 12.73
C ALA A 7 3.85 9.89 12.46
N ALA A 8 4.02 9.09 13.51
CA ALA A 8 4.31 7.68 13.36
C ALA A 8 3.13 6.95 12.72
N LEU A 9 1.93 7.30 13.12
CA LEU A 9 0.73 6.70 12.55
C LEU A 9 0.60 7.04 11.07
N ARG A 10 0.89 8.27 10.71
CA ARG A 10 0.82 8.70 9.31
C ARG A 10 1.84 7.97 8.46
N ALA A 11 3.06 7.84 8.96
CA ALA A 11 4.11 7.14 8.24
C ALA A 11 3.72 5.68 8.00
N GLY A 12 3.20 5.02 9.00
CA GLY A 12 2.74 3.65 8.85
C GLY A 12 1.60 3.51 7.86
N LEU A 13 0.68 4.47 7.89
CA LEU A 13 -0.45 4.45 6.96
C LEU A 13 0.01 4.63 5.53
N LEU A 14 0.95 5.52 5.31
CA LEU A 14 1.49 5.77 3.97
C LEU A 14 2.20 4.54 3.43
N ILE A 15 3.01 3.89 4.26
CA ILE A 15 3.74 2.69 3.86
C ILE A 15 2.74 1.57 3.56
N ALA A 16 1.73 1.42 4.38
CA ALA A 16 0.71 0.40 4.16
C ALA A 16 -0.05 0.65 2.87
N LEU A 17 -0.36 1.91 2.59
CA LEU A 17 -1.06 2.28 1.36
C LEU A 17 -0.23 1.94 0.14
N VAL A 18 1.05 2.27 0.17
CA VAL A 18 1.95 1.96 -0.94
C VAL A 18 2.08 0.45 -1.13
N PHE A 19 2.16 -0.28 -0.03
CA PHE A 19 2.26 -1.74 -0.08
C PHE A 19 1.02 -2.36 -0.70
N ILE A 20 -0.14 -1.90 -0.29
CA ILE A 20 -1.41 -2.42 -0.80
C ILE A 20 -1.56 -2.07 -2.28
N ALA A 21 -1.20 -0.85 -2.66
CA ALA A 21 -1.28 -0.43 -4.05
C ALA A 21 -0.36 -1.25 -4.94
N ALA A 22 0.86 -1.50 -4.47
CA ALA A 22 1.81 -2.31 -5.23
C ALA A 22 1.30 -3.75 -5.38
N GLY A 23 0.76 -4.31 -4.32
CA GLY A 23 0.18 -5.65 -4.39
C GLY A 23 -1.00 -5.73 -5.33
N ALA A 24 -1.88 -4.74 -5.29
CA ALA A 24 -3.03 -4.71 -6.17
C ALA A 24 -2.60 -4.60 -7.63
N LEU A 25 -1.60 -3.78 -7.88
CA LEU A 25 -1.08 -3.61 -9.24
C LEU A 25 -0.50 -4.92 -9.76
N LEU A 26 0.23 -5.62 -8.91
CA LEU A 26 0.83 -6.91 -9.28
C LEU A 26 -0.25 -7.93 -9.62
N ILE A 27 -1.29 -7.99 -8.79
CA ILE A 27 -2.39 -8.93 -9.01
C ILE A 27 -3.12 -8.60 -10.30
N LEU A 28 -3.34 -7.32 -10.55
CA LEU A 28 -4.00 -6.89 -11.77
C LEU A 28 -3.21 -7.29 -13.01
N LEU A 29 -1.90 -7.09 -12.96
CA LEU A 29 -1.02 -7.46 -14.06
C LEU A 29 -1.05 -8.96 -14.30
N LEU A 30 -1.01 -9.73 -13.23
CA LEU A 30 -1.05 -11.19 -13.32
C LEU A 30 -2.37 -11.65 -13.93
N GLN A 31 -3.47 -11.04 -13.53
CA GLN A 31 -4.78 -11.36 -14.06
C GLN A 31 -4.88 -11.07 -15.54
N LEU A 32 -4.28 -9.98 -15.97
CA LEU A 32 -4.29 -9.62 -17.39
C LEU A 32 -3.53 -10.63 -18.22
N ILE A 33 -2.37 -11.07 -17.76
CA ILE A 33 -1.57 -12.07 -18.46
C ILE A 33 -2.27 -13.42 -18.43
N TRP A 34 -2.89 -13.75 -17.31
CA TRP A 34 -3.58 -15.03 -17.17
C TRP A 34 -4.83 -15.10 -18.02
N ASN A 35 -5.52 -13.99 -18.13
CA ASN A 35 -6.79 -13.93 -18.86
C ASN A 35 -6.57 -13.88 -20.38
N HIS A 36 -5.34 -13.64 -20.78
CA HIS A 36 -5.02 -13.61 -22.21
C HIS A 36 -4.75 -15.03 -22.68
#